data_582c406cb9ae959ff4b1f6ce6469e7dd
#
_entry.id   582c406cb9ae959ff4b1f6ce6469e7dd
#
_cell.length_a   1.000
_cell.length_b   1.000
_cell.length_c   1.000
_cell.angle_alpha   90.00
_cell.angle_beta   90.00
_cell.angle_gamma   90.00
#
_symmetry.space_group_name_H-M   'P 1'
#
loop_
_entity.id
_entity.type
_entity.pdbx_description
1 polymer ?
#
loop_
_entity_poly.entity_id
_entity_poly.type
_entity_poly.pdbx_seq_one_letter_code
_entity_poly.pdbx_strand_id
1 'polypeptide(L)'
;MVDRGMTISDGPTTTPTSPATADAAAGDSAAPLTIRRPTVDDGGAMWRVARDSGSLDLNSSYSYLLLADHFSDTCRIALLGDDVVGFVTGYRLPADPSRYFLWQVAVDERARGRRLAGRLIDAVIDEQPELTSLVTTVTEDNAASRRVFRRWSADRDATLTEVSGFEAHHFPDGHEAEPLLVIEGFRN
;
A
#
# COMPACT_ATOMS: atom_id res chain seq x y z
N MET A 1 -56.51 13.67 -45.28
CA MET A 1 -57.92 14.18 -45.37
C MET A 1 -58.25 14.71 -43.98
N VAL A 2 -58.42 16.05 -43.93
CA VAL A 2 -59.09 16.94 -42.97
C VAL A 2 -58.55 16.95 -41.50
N ASP A 3 -57.92 17.96 -41.10
CA ASP A 3 -58.11 19.43 -40.97
C ASP A 3 -58.80 19.84 -39.64
N ARG A 4 -58.19 20.84 -39.03
CA ARG A 4 -58.70 21.85 -38.10
C ARG A 4 -58.89 21.43 -36.58
N GLY A 5 -58.47 22.19 -35.63
CA GLY A 5 -58.46 23.65 -35.53
C GLY A 5 -57.76 24.14 -34.25
N MET A 6 -57.30 25.29 -34.42
CA MET A 6 -56.61 26.22 -33.51
C MET A 6 -57.55 26.84 -32.50
N THR A 7 -57.18 26.95 -31.23
CA THR A 7 -57.65 28.05 -30.38
C THR A 7 -56.55 28.46 -29.39
N ILE A 8 -56.24 29.74 -29.42
CA ILE A 8 -55.33 30.50 -28.56
C ILE A 8 -56.10 30.93 -27.31
N SER A 9 -55.48 30.88 -26.14
CA SER A 9 -55.90 31.68 -25.00
C SER A 9 -54.72 32.15 -24.19
N ASP A 10 -54.61 33.47 -24.09
CA ASP A 10 -53.59 34.22 -23.37
C ASP A 10 -53.77 34.18 -21.85
N GLY A 11 -52.65 34.30 -21.14
CA GLY A 11 -52.38 34.98 -19.88
C GLY A 11 -52.27 34.16 -18.60
N PRO A 12 -51.59 34.64 -17.54
CA PRO A 12 -50.64 35.74 -17.48
C PRO A 12 -49.22 35.29 -16.95
N THR A 13 -48.27 36.12 -17.24
CA THR A 13 -46.88 36.12 -16.80
C THR A 13 -46.76 36.12 -15.28
N THR A 14 -46.18 35.05 -14.72
CA THR A 14 -45.62 35.07 -13.36
C THR A 14 -44.12 34.76 -13.44
N THR A 15 -43.35 35.75 -13.04
CA THR A 15 -41.90 35.71 -12.89
C THR A 15 -41.52 34.65 -11.82
N PRO A 16 -40.68 33.67 -12.09
CA PRO A 16 -40.15 32.85 -11.02
C PRO A 16 -38.93 33.55 -10.39
N THR A 17 -39.08 33.84 -9.12
CA THR A 17 -38.02 34.22 -8.20
C THR A 17 -36.91 33.16 -8.23
N SER A 18 -35.69 33.61 -8.55
CA SER A 18 -34.46 32.81 -8.48
C SER A 18 -34.24 32.33 -7.03
N PRO A 19 -34.10 31.04 -6.76
CA PRO A 19 -33.60 30.61 -5.47
C PRO A 19 -32.09 30.87 -5.38
N ALA A 20 -31.73 31.48 -4.27
CA ALA A 20 -30.35 31.76 -3.87
C ALA A 20 -29.44 30.50 -4.06
N THR A 21 -28.32 30.71 -4.70
CA THR A 21 -27.18 29.79 -4.76
C THR A 21 -26.75 29.45 -3.34
N ALA A 22 -27.10 28.29 -2.86
CA ALA A 22 -26.43 27.71 -1.70
C ALA A 22 -25.04 27.35 -2.15
N ASP A 23 -24.10 28.15 -1.69
CA ASP A 23 -22.65 27.87 -1.76
C ASP A 23 -22.39 26.61 -0.93
N ALA A 24 -22.45 25.46 -1.61
CA ALA A 24 -21.98 24.22 -1.04
C ALA A 24 -20.45 24.28 -1.06
N ALA A 25 -19.87 24.81 0.02
CA ALA A 25 -18.48 24.57 0.33
C ALA A 25 -18.27 23.04 0.37
N ALA A 26 -17.86 22.47 -0.76
CA ALA A 26 -17.29 21.16 -0.83
C ALA A 26 -15.95 21.24 -0.08
N GLY A 27 -16.02 20.96 1.22
CA GLY A 27 -14.83 20.71 2.01
C GLY A 27 -14.10 19.55 1.33
N ASP A 28 -12.89 19.82 0.86
CA ASP A 28 -11.94 18.84 0.38
C ASP A 28 -11.55 17.91 1.55
N SER A 29 -12.47 17.02 1.90
CA SER A 29 -12.24 15.95 2.85
C SER A 29 -11.49 14.87 2.11
N ALA A 30 -10.16 15.01 2.07
CA ALA A 30 -9.28 13.96 1.56
C ALA A 30 -9.70 12.62 2.20
N ALA A 31 -9.99 11.62 1.37
CA ALA A 31 -10.45 10.31 1.84
C ALA A 31 -9.50 9.79 2.96
N PRO A 32 -10.04 9.22 4.05
CA PRO A 32 -9.25 8.77 5.16
C PRO A 32 -8.29 7.66 4.73
N LEU A 33 -7.05 7.75 5.22
CA LEU A 33 -6.04 6.71 5.02
C LEU A 33 -6.12 5.73 6.18
N THR A 34 -6.51 4.49 5.89
CA THR A 34 -6.61 3.39 6.86
C THR A 34 -5.63 2.28 6.55
N ILE A 35 -5.19 1.54 7.59
CA ILE A 35 -4.31 0.37 7.44
C ILE A 35 -5.00 -0.80 8.13
N ARG A 36 -5.04 -1.96 7.46
CA ARG A 36 -5.61 -3.20 7.99
C ARG A 36 -4.92 -4.44 7.44
N ARG A 37 -5.21 -5.59 8.01
CA ARG A 37 -4.86 -6.89 7.44
C ARG A 37 -5.58 -7.08 6.10
N PRO A 38 -4.92 -7.68 5.10
CA PRO A 38 -5.59 -8.04 3.87
C PRO A 38 -6.55 -9.22 4.08
N THR A 39 -7.47 -9.35 3.14
CA THR A 39 -8.28 -10.54 2.89
C THR A 39 -7.98 -11.07 1.49
N VAL A 40 -8.45 -12.26 1.15
CA VAL A 40 -8.25 -12.84 -0.19
C VAL A 40 -8.77 -11.89 -1.30
N ASP A 41 -9.83 -11.14 -1.03
CA ASP A 41 -10.42 -10.20 -1.99
C ASP A 41 -9.49 -9.01 -2.31
N ASP A 42 -8.54 -8.71 -1.44
CA ASP A 42 -7.55 -7.66 -1.64
C ASP A 42 -6.36 -8.08 -2.52
N GLY A 43 -6.13 -9.39 -2.69
CA GLY A 43 -4.96 -9.91 -3.39
C GLY A 43 -4.79 -9.37 -4.81
N GLY A 44 -5.91 -9.20 -5.54
CA GLY A 44 -5.89 -8.61 -6.88
C GLY A 44 -5.50 -7.12 -6.87
N ALA A 45 -5.89 -6.37 -5.83
CA ALA A 45 -5.50 -4.97 -5.67
C ALA A 45 -4.02 -4.85 -5.27
N MET A 46 -3.53 -5.71 -4.38
CA MET A 46 -2.10 -5.78 -4.01
C MET A 46 -1.24 -6.05 -5.25
N TRP A 47 -1.63 -7.00 -6.10
CA TRP A 47 -0.94 -7.28 -7.35
C TRP A 47 -0.87 -6.05 -8.27
N ARG A 48 -1.99 -5.31 -8.42
CA ARG A 48 -2.01 -4.08 -9.22
C ARG A 48 -1.06 -3.03 -8.67
N VAL A 49 -1.04 -2.80 -7.35
CA VAL A 49 -0.12 -1.86 -6.71
C VAL A 49 1.35 -2.28 -6.94
N ALA A 50 1.66 -3.57 -6.85
CA ALA A 50 3.01 -4.08 -7.14
C ALA A 50 3.41 -3.81 -8.60
N ARG A 51 2.55 -4.18 -9.56
CA ARG A 51 2.76 -3.97 -10.99
C ARG A 51 3.00 -2.49 -11.31
N ASP A 52 2.15 -1.62 -10.80
CA ASP A 52 2.15 -0.20 -11.12
C ASP A 52 3.25 0.57 -10.38
N SER A 53 3.86 -0.01 -9.34
CA SER A 53 5.03 0.56 -8.64
C SER A 53 6.26 0.66 -9.54
N GLY A 54 6.43 -0.26 -10.48
CA GLY A 54 7.55 -0.34 -11.41
C GLY A 54 8.92 -0.59 -10.75
N SER A 55 8.94 -0.87 -9.45
CA SER A 55 10.17 -1.01 -8.64
C SER A 55 10.28 -2.35 -7.91
N LEU A 56 9.30 -3.22 -8.09
CA LEU A 56 9.27 -4.55 -7.51
C LEU A 56 9.29 -5.62 -8.61
N ASP A 57 9.94 -6.74 -8.33
CA ASP A 57 9.76 -7.94 -9.12
C ASP A 57 8.32 -8.41 -8.99
N LEU A 58 7.62 -8.43 -10.12
CA LEU A 58 6.21 -8.76 -10.14
C LEU A 58 6.01 -10.27 -10.07
N ASN A 59 5.51 -10.73 -8.94
CA ASN A 59 5.11 -12.12 -8.76
C ASN A 59 3.78 -12.41 -9.47
N SER A 60 3.43 -13.69 -9.60
CA SER A 60 2.11 -14.08 -10.12
C SER A 60 0.99 -13.53 -9.22
N SER A 61 -0.18 -13.24 -9.79
CA SER A 61 -1.34 -12.79 -9.00
C SER A 61 -1.73 -13.81 -7.91
N TYR A 62 -1.49 -15.09 -8.17
CA TYR A 62 -1.73 -16.16 -7.21
C TYR A 62 -0.90 -16.01 -5.92
N SER A 63 0.35 -15.53 -6.03
CA SER A 63 1.19 -15.28 -4.85
C SER A 63 0.57 -14.24 -3.91
N TYR A 64 -0.04 -13.18 -4.45
CA TYR A 64 -0.70 -12.16 -3.64
C TYR A 64 -1.99 -12.66 -2.99
N LEU A 65 -2.71 -13.59 -3.63
CA LEU A 65 -3.86 -14.27 -3.01
C LEU A 65 -3.41 -15.11 -1.81
N LEU A 66 -2.34 -15.91 -1.97
CA LEU A 66 -1.77 -16.70 -0.87
C LEU A 66 -1.30 -15.82 0.30
N LEU A 67 -0.63 -14.70 0.00
CA LEU A 67 -0.17 -13.77 1.02
C LEU A 67 -1.33 -13.11 1.76
N ALA A 68 -2.38 -12.74 1.04
CA ALA A 68 -3.56 -12.11 1.62
C ALA A 68 -4.41 -13.08 2.46
N ASP A 69 -4.43 -14.36 2.13
CA ASP A 69 -5.21 -15.39 2.83
C ASP A 69 -4.38 -16.07 3.94
N HIS A 70 -3.27 -16.71 3.57
CA HIS A 70 -2.50 -17.56 4.49
C HIS A 70 -1.56 -16.78 5.40
N PHE A 71 -1.11 -15.59 4.97
CA PHE A 71 -0.13 -14.77 5.69
C PHE A 71 -0.70 -13.41 6.10
N SER A 72 -2.03 -13.29 6.21
CA SER A 72 -2.71 -12.03 6.55
C SER A 72 -2.24 -11.43 7.89
N ASP A 73 -1.85 -12.25 8.84
CA ASP A 73 -1.33 -11.81 10.15
C ASP A 73 -0.03 -11.01 10.02
N THR A 74 0.79 -11.33 9.02
CA THR A 74 2.09 -10.70 8.77
C THR A 74 2.10 -9.77 7.56
N CYS A 75 0.91 -9.47 7.01
CA CYS A 75 0.71 -8.56 5.89
C CYS A 75 -0.19 -7.40 6.28
N ARG A 76 -0.01 -6.24 5.65
CA ARG A 76 -0.93 -5.09 5.79
C ARG A 76 -1.18 -4.44 4.44
N ILE A 77 -2.37 -3.88 4.29
CA ILE A 77 -2.74 -3.00 3.18
C ILE A 77 -3.12 -1.63 3.71
N ALA A 78 -2.87 -0.63 2.90
CA ALA A 78 -3.33 0.74 3.14
C ALA A 78 -4.40 1.11 2.13
N LEU A 79 -5.47 1.70 2.61
CA LEU A 79 -6.59 2.17 1.80
C LEU A 79 -6.71 3.69 1.86
N LEU A 80 -7.02 4.28 0.73
CA LEU A 80 -7.46 5.67 0.63
C LEU A 80 -8.94 5.64 0.19
N GLY A 81 -9.86 5.83 1.14
CA GLY A 81 -11.24 5.40 0.96
C GLY A 81 -11.30 3.87 0.81
N ASP A 82 -11.85 3.40 -0.32
CA ASP A 82 -11.94 1.96 -0.64
C ASP A 82 -10.80 1.46 -1.53
N ASP A 83 -9.94 2.35 -2.02
CA ASP A 83 -8.83 2.00 -2.91
C ASP A 83 -7.62 1.52 -2.13
N VAL A 84 -7.09 0.34 -2.43
CA VAL A 84 -5.79 -0.11 -1.94
C VAL A 84 -4.68 0.70 -2.61
N VAL A 85 -3.93 1.46 -1.80
CA VAL A 85 -2.86 2.36 -2.25
C VAL A 85 -1.48 1.99 -1.72
N GLY A 86 -1.37 0.88 -1.03
CA GLY A 86 -0.08 0.35 -0.57
C GLY A 86 -0.25 -0.96 0.16
N PHE A 87 0.84 -1.70 0.26
CA PHE A 87 0.87 -2.94 1.03
C PHE A 87 2.28 -3.22 1.55
N VAL A 88 2.36 -4.05 2.58
CA VAL A 88 3.55 -4.78 2.99
C VAL A 88 3.20 -6.26 3.09
N THR A 89 4.08 -7.11 2.58
CA THR A 89 4.00 -8.56 2.70
C THR A 89 5.25 -9.12 3.33
N GLY A 90 5.08 -10.17 4.10
CA GLY A 90 6.18 -10.85 4.75
C GLY A 90 5.69 -12.03 5.59
N TYR A 91 6.62 -12.64 6.28
CA TYR A 91 6.36 -13.80 7.12
C TYR A 91 7.40 -13.91 8.24
N ARG A 92 7.06 -14.64 9.30
CA ARG A 92 8.03 -15.01 10.32
C ARG A 92 8.94 -16.11 9.78
N LEU A 93 10.24 -15.98 9.97
CA LEU A 93 11.16 -17.00 9.50
C LEU A 93 10.87 -18.35 10.19
N PRO A 94 10.69 -19.45 9.43
CA PRO A 94 10.39 -20.75 10.04
C PRO A 94 11.46 -21.25 11.02
N ALA A 95 12.73 -20.92 10.79
CA ALA A 95 13.82 -21.32 11.65
C ALA A 95 13.96 -20.45 12.91
N ASP A 96 13.42 -19.23 12.89
CA ASP A 96 13.42 -18.29 14.02
C ASP A 96 12.19 -17.37 13.91
N PRO A 97 11.06 -17.76 14.49
CA PRO A 97 9.81 -16.98 14.40
C PRO A 97 9.83 -15.61 15.10
N SER A 98 10.88 -15.29 15.85
CA SER A 98 11.09 -13.95 16.39
C SER A 98 11.59 -12.94 15.35
N ARG A 99 11.91 -13.42 14.14
CA ARG A 99 12.38 -12.62 13.01
C ARG A 99 11.31 -12.50 11.94
N TYR A 100 10.98 -11.27 11.57
CA TYR A 100 10.06 -10.98 10.47
C TYR A 100 10.84 -10.75 9.18
N PHE A 101 10.61 -11.59 8.17
CA PHE A 101 11.11 -11.37 6.82
C PHE A 101 10.09 -10.53 6.05
N LEU A 102 10.45 -9.27 5.79
CA LEU A 102 9.67 -8.40 4.90
C LEU A 102 10.05 -8.73 3.46
N TRP A 103 9.08 -9.27 2.71
CA TRP A 103 9.31 -9.68 1.33
C TRP A 103 9.11 -8.52 0.35
N GLN A 104 7.95 -7.85 0.40
CA GLN A 104 7.67 -6.70 -0.47
C GLN A 104 6.96 -5.59 0.30
N VAL A 105 7.28 -4.36 -0.06
CA VAL A 105 6.52 -3.17 0.34
C VAL A 105 6.36 -2.24 -0.86
N ALA A 106 5.13 -1.87 -1.19
CA ALA A 106 4.83 -0.95 -2.27
C ALA A 106 3.84 0.13 -1.83
N VAL A 107 3.98 1.30 -2.43
CA VAL A 107 3.09 2.45 -2.23
C VAL A 107 2.80 3.09 -3.57
N ASP A 108 1.51 3.17 -3.91
CA ASP A 108 0.99 3.88 -5.07
C ASP A 108 1.48 5.35 -5.05
N GLU A 109 1.78 5.91 -6.21
CA GLU A 109 2.29 7.28 -6.31
C GLU A 109 1.34 8.31 -5.68
N ARG A 110 0.03 8.09 -5.75
CA ARG A 110 -1.01 8.94 -5.14
C ARG A 110 -0.91 9.04 -3.61
N ALA A 111 -0.25 8.07 -2.99
CA ALA A 111 -0.07 7.99 -1.54
C ALA A 111 1.37 8.22 -1.08
N ARG A 112 2.30 8.51 -2.00
CA ARG A 112 3.70 8.83 -1.68
C ARG A 112 3.82 10.12 -0.84
N GLY A 113 4.95 10.30 -0.18
CA GLY A 113 5.20 11.47 0.67
C GLY A 113 4.57 11.42 2.07
N ARG A 114 3.69 10.44 2.35
CA ARG A 114 2.97 10.29 3.63
C ARG A 114 3.65 9.33 4.61
N ARG A 115 4.91 8.95 4.38
CA ARG A 115 5.65 7.92 5.14
C ARG A 115 4.92 6.56 5.19
N LEU A 116 4.11 6.26 4.18
CA LEU A 116 3.17 5.14 4.23
C LEU A 116 3.88 3.79 4.33
N ALA A 117 5.02 3.60 3.66
CA ALA A 117 5.80 2.37 3.78
C ALA A 117 6.20 2.09 5.24
N GLY A 118 6.73 3.10 5.96
CA GLY A 118 7.07 2.96 7.37
C GLY A 118 5.85 2.63 8.24
N ARG A 119 4.72 3.31 8.02
CA ARG A 119 3.46 3.05 8.75
C ARG A 119 2.91 1.64 8.51
N LEU A 120 3.08 1.10 7.30
CA LEU A 120 2.72 -0.29 6.99
C LEU A 120 3.59 -1.28 7.75
N ILE A 121 4.90 -1.02 7.84
CA ILE A 121 5.84 -1.83 8.63
C ILE A 121 5.47 -1.72 10.12
N ASP A 122 5.24 -0.51 10.64
CA ASP A 122 4.79 -0.29 12.01
C ASP A 122 3.56 -1.12 12.36
N ALA A 123 2.55 -1.11 11.48
CA ALA A 123 1.30 -1.84 11.70
C ALA A 123 1.48 -3.37 11.73
N VAL A 124 2.56 -3.93 11.16
CA VAL A 124 2.91 -5.34 11.34
C VAL A 124 3.63 -5.55 12.67
N ILE A 125 4.65 -4.75 12.94
CA ILE A 125 5.56 -4.94 14.08
C ILE A 125 4.83 -4.68 15.40
N ASP A 126 4.03 -3.61 15.49
CA ASP A 126 3.35 -3.22 16.73
C ASP A 126 2.26 -4.21 17.18
N GLU A 127 1.70 -5.01 16.24
CA GLU A 127 0.76 -6.08 16.58
C GLU A 127 1.45 -7.40 16.98
N GLN A 128 2.77 -7.48 16.90
CA GLN A 128 3.54 -8.71 17.11
C GLN A 128 4.72 -8.46 18.06
N PRO A 129 4.46 -8.29 19.37
CA PRO A 129 5.47 -7.90 20.38
C PRO A 129 6.59 -8.93 20.55
N GLU A 130 6.42 -10.16 20.07
CA GLU A 130 7.44 -11.20 20.07
C GLU A 130 8.50 -11.06 18.98
N LEU A 131 8.29 -10.15 18.03
CA LEU A 131 9.29 -9.88 16.99
C LEU A 131 10.43 -9.06 17.55
N THR A 132 11.66 -9.53 17.37
CA THR A 132 12.90 -8.90 17.84
C THR A 132 13.75 -8.35 16.71
N SER A 133 13.50 -8.78 15.47
CA SER A 133 14.20 -8.28 14.29
C SER A 133 13.33 -8.28 13.04
N LEU A 134 13.62 -7.32 12.16
CA LEU A 134 13.11 -7.26 10.79
C LEU A 134 14.27 -7.54 9.85
N VAL A 135 14.08 -8.44 8.91
CA VAL A 135 15.04 -8.76 7.87
C VAL A 135 14.40 -8.61 6.50
N THR A 136 15.18 -8.20 5.52
CA THR A 136 14.74 -8.05 4.13
C THR A 136 15.94 -8.10 3.20
N THR A 137 15.75 -8.52 1.96
CA THR A 137 16.78 -8.42 0.92
C THR A 137 16.50 -7.23 0.02
N VAL A 138 17.55 -6.50 -0.38
CA VAL A 138 17.43 -5.32 -1.24
C VAL A 138 18.68 -5.18 -2.09
N THR A 139 18.54 -5.13 -3.41
CA THR A 139 19.65 -4.87 -4.33
C THR A 139 20.36 -3.55 -4.02
N GLU A 140 21.62 -3.42 -4.40
CA GLU A 140 22.42 -2.22 -4.08
C GLU A 140 21.89 -0.96 -4.78
N ASP A 141 21.35 -1.10 -5.97
CA ASP A 141 20.81 -0.01 -6.80
C ASP A 141 19.43 0.47 -6.34
N ASN A 142 18.68 -0.32 -5.56
CA ASN A 142 17.36 0.06 -5.03
C ASN A 142 17.47 1.09 -3.88
N ALA A 143 17.96 2.27 -4.22
CA ALA A 143 18.14 3.38 -3.27
C ALA A 143 16.84 3.79 -2.59
N ALA A 144 15.68 3.59 -3.23
CA ALA A 144 14.37 3.95 -2.69
C ALA A 144 14.02 3.06 -1.49
N SER A 145 14.05 1.74 -1.65
CA SER A 145 13.80 0.77 -0.57
C SER A 145 14.83 0.90 0.55
N ARG A 146 16.13 1.01 0.21
CA ARG A 146 17.21 1.20 1.19
C ARG A 146 17.00 2.46 2.04
N ARG A 147 16.45 3.53 1.48
CA ARG A 147 16.10 4.75 2.22
C ARG A 147 14.93 4.53 3.18
N VAL A 148 13.93 3.75 2.79
CA VAL A 148 12.79 3.40 3.67
C VAL A 148 13.32 2.68 4.90
N PHE A 149 14.13 1.64 4.75
CA PHE A 149 14.62 0.83 5.87
C PHE A 149 15.59 1.61 6.78
N ARG A 150 16.52 2.40 6.20
CA ARG A 150 17.39 3.29 7.00
C ARG A 150 16.60 4.29 7.83
N ARG A 151 15.56 4.87 7.25
CA ARG A 151 14.72 5.82 7.97
C ARG A 151 13.90 5.11 9.05
N TRP A 152 13.27 4.00 8.72
CA TRP A 152 12.45 3.25 9.67
C TRP A 152 13.27 2.78 10.87
N SER A 153 14.49 2.28 10.66
CA SER A 153 15.38 1.88 11.74
C SER A 153 15.77 3.08 12.62
N ALA A 154 16.08 4.22 12.01
CA ALA A 154 16.41 5.44 12.77
C ALA A 154 15.22 5.98 13.58
N ASP A 155 14.02 5.99 13.01
CA ASP A 155 12.79 6.44 13.69
C ASP A 155 12.43 5.54 14.90
N ARG A 156 12.98 4.29 14.97
CA ARG A 156 12.78 3.30 16.05
C ARG A 156 13.99 3.08 16.94
N ASP A 157 15.03 3.93 16.84
CA ASP A 157 16.31 3.76 17.57
C ASP A 157 16.95 2.36 17.35
N ALA A 158 16.66 1.72 16.22
CA ALA A 158 17.13 0.38 15.88
C ALA A 158 18.45 0.41 15.12
N THR A 159 19.21 -0.68 15.23
CA THR A 159 20.45 -0.88 14.49
C THR A 159 20.16 -1.58 13.17
N LEU A 160 20.58 -0.97 12.05
CA LEU A 160 20.55 -1.59 10.73
C LEU A 160 21.95 -2.06 10.36
N THR A 161 22.10 -3.34 10.07
CA THR A 161 23.32 -3.96 9.54
C THR A 161 23.05 -4.60 8.18
N GLU A 162 24.05 -4.63 7.34
CA GLU A 162 24.00 -5.31 6.05
C GLU A 162 24.96 -6.49 6.07
N VAL A 163 24.48 -7.65 5.65
CA VAL A 163 25.26 -8.89 5.58
C VAL A 163 25.03 -9.58 4.24
N SER A 164 25.84 -10.59 3.93
CA SER A 164 25.63 -11.41 2.74
C SER A 164 24.24 -12.05 2.77
N GLY A 165 23.53 -11.95 1.65
CA GLY A 165 22.22 -12.51 1.43
C GLY A 165 22.22 -13.51 0.27
N PHE A 166 21.37 -13.28 -0.73
CA PHE A 166 21.38 -14.10 -1.95
C PHE A 166 22.41 -13.55 -2.93
N GLU A 167 23.35 -14.40 -3.31
CA GLU A 167 24.38 -14.07 -4.29
C GLU A 167 23.83 -14.20 -5.72
N ALA A 168 24.37 -13.45 -6.68
CA ALA A 168 23.92 -13.46 -8.06
C ALA A 168 23.86 -14.87 -8.69
N HIS A 169 24.78 -15.77 -8.31
CA HIS A 169 24.80 -17.14 -8.81
C HIS A 169 23.64 -18.03 -8.33
N HIS A 170 22.89 -17.60 -7.32
CA HIS A 170 21.67 -18.29 -6.89
C HIS A 170 20.47 -18.03 -7.82
N PHE A 171 20.55 -16.99 -8.66
CA PHE A 171 19.48 -16.58 -9.56
C PHE A 171 19.74 -17.11 -10.98
N PRO A 172 18.94 -18.07 -11.48
CA PRO A 172 19.17 -18.68 -12.79
C PRO A 172 18.85 -17.74 -13.96
N ASP A 173 18.12 -16.67 -13.72
CA ASP A 173 17.66 -15.67 -14.67
C ASP A 173 18.59 -14.44 -14.78
N GLY A 174 19.72 -14.45 -14.05
CA GLY A 174 20.71 -13.37 -14.08
C GLY A 174 20.39 -12.17 -13.22
N HIS A 175 19.50 -12.33 -12.23
CA HIS A 175 19.25 -11.30 -11.23
C HIS A 175 20.51 -10.94 -10.43
N GLU A 176 20.62 -9.69 -9.99
CA GLU A 176 21.72 -9.22 -9.16
C GLU A 176 21.70 -9.85 -7.76
N ALA A 177 22.82 -9.75 -7.04
CA ALA A 177 22.85 -10.16 -5.64
C ALA A 177 21.92 -9.30 -4.78
N GLU A 178 21.29 -9.93 -3.82
CA GLU A 178 20.43 -9.27 -2.84
C GLU A 178 21.05 -9.36 -1.44
N PRO A 179 21.81 -8.35 -1.01
CA PRO A 179 22.27 -8.25 0.37
C PRO A 179 21.12 -8.28 1.36
N LEU A 180 21.32 -8.93 2.51
CA LEU A 180 20.37 -9.00 3.59
C LEU A 180 20.55 -7.79 4.52
N LEU A 181 19.52 -6.99 4.66
CA LEU A 181 19.42 -5.96 5.68
C LEU A 181 18.80 -6.58 6.94
N VAL A 182 19.47 -6.40 8.07
CA VAL A 182 19.02 -6.87 9.39
C VAL A 182 18.83 -5.66 10.28
N ILE A 183 17.61 -5.50 10.79
CA ILE A 183 17.24 -4.39 11.69
C ILE A 183 16.83 -4.97 13.04
N GLU A 184 17.56 -4.60 14.09
CA GLU A 184 17.41 -5.16 15.43
C GLU A 184 17.38 -4.06 16.50
N GLY A 185 16.86 -4.40 17.68
CA GLY A 185 16.84 -3.50 18.83
C GLY A 185 15.75 -2.43 18.77
N PHE A 186 14.77 -2.54 17.86
CA PHE A 186 13.63 -1.64 17.88
C PHE A 186 12.74 -1.91 19.10
N ARG A 187 12.13 -0.84 19.59
CA ARG A 187 11.13 -0.92 20.66
C ARG A 187 9.74 -1.07 20.04
N ASN A 188 9.01 -2.05 20.51
CA ASN A 188 7.58 -2.22 20.21
C ASN A 188 6.74 -1.30 21.07
#